data_77ef1e8723229a57de84b6f1f7d1f772
#
_entry.id   77ef1e8723229a57de84b6f1f7d1f772
#
_cell.length_a   1.000
_cell.length_b   1.000
_cell.length_c   1.000
_cell.angle_alpha   90.00
_cell.angle_beta   90.00
_cell.angle_gamma   90.00
#
_symmetry.space_group_name_H-M   'P 1'
#
loop_
_entity.id
_entity.type
_entity.pdbx_description
1 polymer ?
#
loop_
_entity_poly.entity_id
_entity_poly.type
_entity_poly.pdbx_seq_one_letter_code
_entity_poly.pdbx_strand_id
1 'polypeptide(L)'
;VPNGHRWMGDNAWLLIALNNYKQKTTNTKYDELASALGTWLQALQDTDGGLFSGYDASNNLLNYKVTEGNIDAFNAITGYTDFHRNLLNYLKLNRWDAIDKNLVSWPENPKYLYALDVHAWSYCMFEGYPVSALITAQRFLTAKTATNGAQITGYCFDEDIDTVWPEGTGQMAVAFG
;
A
#
# COMPACT_ATOMS: atom_id res chain seq x y z
N VAL A 1 -18.45 0.97 1.04
CA VAL A 1 -17.92 0.50 -0.25
C VAL A 1 -19.09 0.05 -1.10
N PRO A 2 -19.26 0.53 -2.36
CA PRO A 2 -20.45 0.24 -3.16
C PRO A 2 -20.71 -1.25 -3.41
N ASN A 3 -19.64 -2.08 -3.44
CA ASN A 3 -19.74 -3.53 -3.64
C ASN A 3 -19.82 -4.34 -2.34
N GLY A 4 -19.81 -3.70 -1.17
CA GLY A 4 -19.83 -4.34 0.15
C GLY A 4 -18.54 -5.05 0.56
N HIS A 5 -17.47 -4.97 -0.24
CA HIS A 5 -16.17 -5.50 0.12
C HIS A 5 -15.56 -4.72 1.29
N ARG A 6 -14.79 -5.40 2.11
CA ARG A 6 -14.01 -4.83 3.22
C ARG A 6 -12.53 -5.06 2.91
N TRP A 7 -11.94 -4.07 2.24
CA TRP A 7 -10.55 -4.12 1.85
C TRP A 7 -9.61 -3.85 3.02
N MET A 8 -8.56 -4.60 3.12
CA MET A 8 -7.54 -4.48 4.17
C MET A 8 -6.84 -3.12 4.09
N GLY A 9 -6.39 -2.68 2.90
CA GLY A 9 -5.72 -1.39 2.71
C GLY A 9 -6.60 -0.21 3.11
N ASP A 10 -7.87 -0.13 2.62
CA ASP A 10 -8.81 0.94 2.99
C ASP A 10 -8.98 1.06 4.52
N ASN A 11 -9.10 -0.08 5.21
CA ASN A 11 -9.24 -0.11 6.67
C ASN A 11 -7.93 0.22 7.40
N ALA A 12 -6.78 -0.11 6.82
CA ALA A 12 -5.48 0.33 7.34
C ALA A 12 -5.34 1.86 7.26
N TRP A 13 -5.70 2.48 6.13
CA TRP A 13 -5.73 3.94 6.00
C TRP A 13 -6.67 4.60 6.99
N LEU A 14 -7.86 4.04 7.22
CA LEU A 14 -8.76 4.55 8.26
C LEU A 14 -8.10 4.49 9.64
N LEU A 15 -7.44 3.39 9.98
CA LEU A 15 -6.74 3.26 11.26
C LEU A 15 -5.59 4.27 11.39
N ILE A 16 -4.80 4.49 10.32
CA ILE A 16 -3.75 5.53 10.27
C ILE A 16 -4.37 6.91 10.58
N ALA A 17 -5.49 7.23 9.93
CA ALA A 17 -6.17 8.51 10.14
C ALA A 17 -6.67 8.68 11.58
N LEU A 18 -7.24 7.62 12.19
CA LEU A 18 -7.71 7.65 13.58
C LEU A 18 -6.56 7.80 14.58
N ASN A 19 -5.45 7.09 14.36
CA ASN A 19 -4.25 7.21 15.19
C ASN A 19 -3.66 8.64 15.13
N ASN A 20 -3.58 9.23 13.92
CA ASN A 20 -3.14 10.59 13.72
C ASN A 20 -4.09 11.62 14.38
N TYR A 21 -5.41 11.40 14.27
CA TYR A 21 -6.40 12.24 14.94
C TYR A 21 -6.18 12.24 16.46
N LYS A 22 -6.06 11.05 17.06
CA LYS A 22 -5.79 10.91 18.49
C LYS A 22 -4.48 11.61 18.89
N GLN A 23 -3.41 11.39 18.15
CA GLN A 23 -2.11 11.98 18.43
C GLN A 23 -2.15 13.53 18.41
N LYS A 24 -2.86 14.10 17.42
CA LYS A 24 -2.93 15.56 17.24
C LYS A 24 -3.92 16.26 18.16
N THR A 25 -4.99 15.59 18.56
CA THR A 25 -6.10 16.21 19.32
C THR A 25 -6.19 15.73 20.76
N THR A 26 -5.49 14.64 21.11
CA THR A 26 -5.63 13.91 22.40
C THR A 26 -7.06 13.41 22.67
N ASN A 27 -7.95 13.44 21.65
CA ASN A 27 -9.33 13.05 21.78
C ASN A 27 -9.50 11.54 21.59
N THR A 28 -10.17 10.88 22.54
CA THR A 28 -10.35 9.42 22.60
C THR A 28 -11.65 8.93 21.96
N LYS A 29 -12.41 9.83 21.31
CA LYS A 29 -13.74 9.51 20.74
C LYS A 29 -13.76 8.27 19.84
N TYR A 30 -12.66 7.99 19.15
CA TYR A 30 -12.58 6.91 18.17
C TYR A 30 -11.69 5.74 18.63
N ASP A 31 -11.27 5.69 19.89
CA ASP A 31 -10.35 4.66 20.40
C ASP A 31 -10.91 3.24 20.25
N GLU A 32 -12.21 3.04 20.50
CA GLU A 32 -12.84 1.73 20.33
C GLU A 32 -12.82 1.27 18.87
N LEU A 33 -13.13 2.19 17.93
CA LEU A 33 -13.07 1.88 16.50
C LEU A 33 -11.64 1.58 16.05
N ALA A 34 -10.67 2.38 16.48
CA ALA A 34 -9.25 2.17 16.17
C ALA A 34 -8.76 0.82 16.71
N SER A 35 -9.14 0.46 17.95
CA SER A 35 -8.81 -0.84 18.55
C SER A 35 -9.44 -2.01 17.78
N ALA A 36 -10.70 -1.90 17.39
CA ALA A 36 -11.39 -2.93 16.60
C ALA A 36 -10.74 -3.11 15.22
N LEU A 37 -10.41 -2.02 14.52
CA LEU A 37 -9.70 -2.07 13.24
C LEU A 37 -8.32 -2.71 13.38
N GLY A 38 -7.56 -2.34 14.42
CA GLY A 38 -6.24 -2.94 14.68
C GLY A 38 -6.33 -4.45 14.93
N THR A 39 -7.31 -4.90 15.70
CA THR A 39 -7.56 -6.32 15.95
C THR A 39 -7.95 -7.04 14.66
N TRP A 40 -8.82 -6.44 13.86
CA TRP A 40 -9.26 -7.02 12.60
C TRP A 40 -8.12 -7.14 11.58
N LEU A 41 -7.26 -6.11 11.44
CA LEU A 41 -6.09 -6.16 10.58
C LEU A 41 -5.12 -7.26 10.99
N GLN A 42 -4.82 -7.39 12.29
CA GLN A 42 -3.94 -8.44 12.80
C GLN A 42 -4.50 -9.85 12.56
N ALA A 43 -5.82 -10.01 12.62
CA ALA A 43 -6.49 -11.29 12.34
C ALA A 43 -6.42 -11.71 10.85
N LEU A 44 -6.08 -10.80 9.93
CA LEU A 44 -5.84 -11.11 8.52
C LEU A 44 -4.43 -11.66 8.25
N GLN A 45 -3.52 -11.63 9.24
CA GLN A 45 -2.17 -12.15 9.06
C GLN A 45 -2.16 -13.66 8.95
N ASP A 46 -1.63 -14.16 7.83
CA ASP A 46 -1.47 -15.58 7.56
C ASP A 46 -0.17 -16.14 8.21
N THR A 47 -0.01 -17.45 8.16
CA THR A 47 1.14 -18.17 8.73
C THR A 47 2.48 -17.81 8.09
N ASP A 48 2.48 -17.32 6.83
CA ASP A 48 3.68 -16.83 6.16
C ASP A 48 4.04 -15.38 6.55
N GLY A 49 3.19 -14.72 7.33
CA GLY A 49 3.37 -13.35 7.81
C GLY A 49 2.69 -12.26 6.96
N GLY A 50 2.26 -12.57 5.74
CA GLY A 50 1.51 -11.63 4.88
C GLY A 50 0.04 -11.57 5.24
N LEU A 51 -0.63 -10.44 4.96
CA LEU A 51 -2.05 -10.25 5.22
C LEU A 51 -2.89 -10.55 3.98
N PHE A 52 -3.97 -11.27 4.18
CA PHE A 52 -5.04 -11.39 3.18
C PHE A 52 -5.70 -10.05 2.90
N SER A 53 -6.19 -9.87 1.66
CA SER A 53 -6.72 -8.57 1.19
C SER A 53 -8.06 -8.15 1.80
N GLY A 54 -8.67 -8.98 2.66
CA GLY A 54 -9.91 -8.67 3.37
C GLY A 54 -11.03 -9.67 3.07
N TYR A 55 -12.25 -9.16 2.98
CA TYR A 55 -13.45 -9.98 2.76
C TYR A 55 -14.33 -9.40 1.66
N ASP A 56 -14.98 -10.28 0.87
CA ASP A 56 -16.00 -9.88 -0.10
C ASP A 56 -17.34 -9.52 0.58
N ALA A 57 -18.34 -9.12 -0.23
CA ALA A 57 -19.67 -8.75 0.25
C ALA A 57 -20.43 -9.92 0.91
N SER A 58 -20.07 -11.16 0.56
CA SER A 58 -20.66 -12.39 1.14
C SER A 58 -19.89 -12.90 2.35
N ASN A 59 -18.94 -12.11 2.85
CA ASN A 59 -18.07 -12.46 3.98
C ASN A 59 -17.10 -13.61 3.72
N ASN A 60 -16.75 -13.88 2.46
CA ASN A 60 -15.69 -14.82 2.13
C ASN A 60 -14.34 -14.11 2.19
N LEU A 61 -13.31 -14.79 2.71
CA LEU A 61 -11.95 -14.28 2.73
C LEU A 61 -11.42 -14.11 1.30
N LEU A 62 -10.86 -12.94 1.02
CA LEU A 62 -10.09 -12.67 -0.20
C LEU A 62 -8.68 -13.22 0.00
N ASN A 63 -8.45 -14.46 -0.42
CA ASN A 63 -7.27 -15.26 -0.12
C ASN A 63 -6.04 -14.94 -0.98
N TYR A 64 -5.91 -13.71 -1.42
CA TYR A 64 -4.72 -13.17 -2.07
C TYR A 64 -4.16 -11.99 -1.26
N LYS A 65 -2.92 -11.62 -1.54
CA LYS A 65 -2.16 -10.66 -0.73
C LYS A 65 -1.55 -9.59 -1.63
N VAL A 66 -2.07 -8.37 -1.55
CA VAL A 66 -1.54 -7.21 -2.29
C VAL A 66 -0.50 -6.50 -1.42
N THR A 67 0.65 -6.19 -1.99
CA THR A 67 1.79 -5.62 -1.26
C THR A 67 1.51 -4.23 -0.71
N GLU A 68 0.85 -3.37 -1.49
CA GLU A 68 0.48 -2.02 -1.06
C GLU A 68 -0.30 -2.05 0.26
N GLY A 69 -1.41 -2.78 0.33
CA GLY A 69 -2.18 -2.89 1.56
C GLY A 69 -1.39 -3.52 2.72
N ASN A 70 -0.44 -4.42 2.44
CA ASN A 70 0.46 -4.97 3.46
C ASN A 70 1.40 -3.90 4.03
N ILE A 71 1.90 -2.97 3.20
CA ILE A 71 2.69 -1.81 3.64
C ILE A 71 1.81 -0.87 4.49
N ASP A 72 0.57 -0.64 4.08
CA ASP A 72 -0.38 0.18 4.83
C ASP A 72 -0.67 -0.42 6.21
N ALA A 73 -0.92 -1.73 6.29
CA ALA A 73 -1.14 -2.41 7.56
C ALA A 73 0.10 -2.37 8.46
N PHE A 74 1.31 -2.48 7.90
CA PHE A 74 2.55 -2.31 8.65
C PHE A 74 2.61 -0.93 9.33
N ASN A 75 2.18 0.11 8.63
CA ASN A 75 2.16 1.48 9.15
C ASN A 75 0.97 1.75 10.11
N ALA A 76 -0.15 1.10 9.89
CA ALA A 76 -1.37 1.33 10.66
C ALA A 76 -1.29 0.78 12.10
N ILE A 77 -0.66 -0.38 12.28
CA ILE A 77 -0.51 -1.01 13.59
C ILE A 77 0.61 -0.31 14.37
N THR A 78 0.29 0.18 15.54
CA THR A 78 1.25 0.91 16.38
C THR A 78 2.26 -0.01 17.07
N GLY A 79 3.49 0.47 17.24
CA GLY A 79 4.60 -0.25 17.87
C GLY A 79 5.35 -1.15 16.88
N TYR A 80 6.27 -1.98 17.39
CA TYR A 80 7.02 -2.96 16.61
C TYR A 80 6.96 -4.32 17.32
N THR A 81 6.01 -5.15 16.88
CA THR A 81 5.65 -6.43 17.51
C THR A 81 5.97 -7.63 16.59
N ASP A 82 5.59 -8.84 16.99
CA ASP A 82 5.67 -10.04 16.13
C ASP A 82 4.91 -9.86 14.82
N PHE A 83 3.79 -9.15 14.84
CA PHE A 83 3.03 -8.79 13.64
C PHE A 83 3.94 -8.12 12.59
N HIS A 84 4.68 -7.09 12.99
CA HIS A 84 5.57 -6.35 12.09
C HIS A 84 6.77 -7.20 11.64
N ARG A 85 7.36 -7.99 12.54
CA ARG A 85 8.48 -8.89 12.20
C ARG A 85 8.07 -9.92 11.17
N ASN A 86 6.91 -10.56 11.37
CA ASN A 86 6.38 -11.57 10.46
C ASN A 86 6.07 -10.95 9.09
N LEU A 87 5.41 -9.79 9.08
CA LEU A 87 5.06 -9.08 7.85
C LEU A 87 6.30 -8.62 7.08
N LEU A 88 7.31 -8.09 7.77
CA LEU A 88 8.57 -7.69 7.14
C LEU A 88 9.32 -8.91 6.55
N ASN A 89 9.31 -10.05 7.24
CA ASN A 89 9.87 -11.30 6.72
C ASN A 89 9.11 -11.75 5.46
N TYR A 90 7.77 -11.71 5.47
CA TYR A 90 6.95 -12.01 4.30
C TYR A 90 7.33 -11.13 3.11
N LEU A 91 7.40 -9.80 3.29
CA LEU A 91 7.77 -8.87 2.23
C LEU A 91 9.16 -9.19 1.65
N LYS A 92 10.13 -9.48 2.52
CA LYS A 92 11.50 -9.83 2.09
C LYS A 92 11.59 -11.16 1.35
N LEU A 93 10.84 -12.17 1.76
CA LEU A 93 10.97 -13.53 1.23
C LEU A 93 10.05 -13.80 0.05
N ASN A 94 8.88 -13.13 -0.02
CA ASN A 94 7.84 -13.43 -0.98
C ASN A 94 7.54 -12.29 -1.95
N ARG A 95 8.01 -11.07 -1.67
CA ARG A 95 7.69 -9.87 -2.48
C ARG A 95 8.93 -9.16 -3.01
N TRP A 96 10.13 -9.46 -2.53
CA TRP A 96 11.33 -8.80 -2.98
C TRP A 96 11.78 -9.30 -4.35
N ASP A 97 11.91 -8.39 -5.33
CA ASP A 97 12.56 -8.63 -6.60
C ASP A 97 14.01 -8.10 -6.55
N ALA A 98 14.96 -9.03 -6.66
CA ALA A 98 16.39 -8.71 -6.62
C ALA A 98 16.91 -8.01 -7.88
N ILE A 99 16.20 -8.13 -9.02
CA ILE A 99 16.56 -7.48 -10.28
C ILE A 99 16.18 -6.02 -10.23
N ASP A 100 14.91 -5.73 -9.94
CA ASP A 100 14.38 -4.37 -9.82
C ASP A 100 14.78 -3.71 -8.49
N LYS A 101 15.27 -4.49 -7.51
CA LYS A 101 15.57 -4.04 -6.15
C LYS A 101 14.39 -3.31 -5.52
N ASN A 102 13.23 -3.87 -5.69
CA ASN A 102 11.96 -3.37 -5.19
C ASN A 102 11.03 -4.52 -4.80
N LEU A 103 9.95 -4.22 -4.09
CA LEU A 103 8.88 -5.17 -3.85
C LEU A 103 7.98 -5.25 -5.08
N VAL A 104 7.52 -6.46 -5.41
CA VAL A 104 6.47 -6.67 -6.41
C VAL A 104 5.10 -6.39 -5.77
N SER A 105 4.13 -5.90 -6.57
CA SER A 105 2.82 -5.51 -6.07
C SER A 105 1.89 -6.71 -5.88
N TRP A 106 1.59 -7.42 -6.96
CA TRP A 106 0.64 -8.53 -6.94
C TRP A 106 1.08 -9.66 -7.88
N PRO A 107 2.04 -10.50 -7.48
CA PRO A 107 2.61 -11.53 -8.36
C PRO A 107 1.62 -12.61 -8.80
N GLU A 108 0.53 -12.80 -8.06
CA GLU A 108 -0.56 -13.71 -8.45
C GLU A 108 -1.43 -13.17 -9.60
N ASN A 109 -1.29 -11.90 -9.94
CA ASN A 109 -1.93 -11.25 -11.08
C ASN A 109 -0.88 -10.57 -11.97
N PRO A 110 -0.45 -11.20 -13.07
CA PRO A 110 0.63 -10.69 -13.92
C PRO A 110 0.42 -9.27 -14.46
N LYS A 111 -0.84 -8.83 -14.62
CA LYS A 111 -1.14 -7.45 -15.05
C LYS A 111 -0.67 -6.41 -14.02
N TYR A 112 -0.67 -6.77 -12.74
CA TYR A 112 -0.31 -5.89 -11.63
C TYR A 112 0.91 -6.41 -10.88
N LEU A 113 1.84 -7.07 -11.60
CA LEU A 113 3.10 -7.52 -11.00
C LEU A 113 3.87 -6.34 -10.40
N TYR A 114 3.93 -5.25 -11.14
CA TYR A 114 4.51 -3.99 -10.66
C TYR A 114 3.45 -2.89 -10.68
N ALA A 115 3.44 -2.08 -9.63
CA ALA A 115 2.60 -0.89 -9.50
C ALA A 115 3.40 0.24 -8.86
N LEU A 116 3.10 1.46 -9.25
CA LEU A 116 3.85 2.65 -8.85
C LEU A 116 3.89 2.88 -7.34
N ASP A 117 2.74 2.70 -6.68
CA ASP A 117 2.56 2.93 -5.24
C ASP A 117 3.53 2.13 -4.38
N VAL A 118 3.78 0.87 -4.74
CA VAL A 118 4.74 0.02 -4.00
C VAL A 118 6.15 0.61 -4.04
N HIS A 119 6.55 1.28 -5.12
CA HIS A 119 7.86 1.94 -5.23
C HIS A 119 7.98 3.11 -4.25
N ALA A 120 7.02 4.04 -4.31
CA ALA A 120 7.01 5.24 -3.49
C ALA A 120 6.81 4.91 -1.99
N TRP A 121 5.81 4.08 -1.67
CA TRP A 121 5.50 3.74 -0.29
C TRP A 121 6.60 2.94 0.39
N SER A 122 7.17 1.93 -0.28
CA SER A 122 8.26 1.17 0.30
C SER A 122 9.47 2.05 0.61
N TYR A 123 9.80 2.99 -0.27
CA TYR A 123 10.89 3.93 -0.06
C TYR A 123 10.63 4.85 1.14
N CYS A 124 9.40 5.37 1.28
CA CYS A 124 9.03 6.25 2.40
C CYS A 124 8.95 5.50 3.73
N MET A 125 8.55 4.22 3.71
CA MET A 125 8.24 3.45 4.92
C MET A 125 9.42 2.71 5.53
N PHE A 126 10.35 2.21 4.71
CA PHE A 126 11.40 1.33 5.17
C PHE A 126 12.76 2.04 5.19
N GLU A 127 13.32 2.21 6.38
CA GLU A 127 14.65 2.79 6.52
C GLU A 127 15.70 1.99 5.73
N GLY A 128 16.52 2.68 4.96
CA GLY A 128 17.55 2.07 4.11
C GLY A 128 16.99 1.38 2.87
N TYR A 129 15.72 1.60 2.50
CA TYR A 129 15.18 1.11 1.24
C TYR A 129 15.96 1.69 0.06
N PRO A 130 16.29 0.90 -0.98
CA PRO A 130 17.20 1.36 -2.02
C PRO A 130 16.58 2.46 -2.90
N VAL A 131 17.31 3.56 -3.09
CA VAL A 131 16.89 4.65 -3.99
C VAL A 131 16.68 4.18 -5.44
N SER A 132 17.28 3.05 -5.83
CA SER A 132 17.04 2.43 -7.15
C SER A 132 15.56 2.10 -7.38
N ALA A 133 14.76 1.89 -6.34
CA ALA A 133 13.30 1.72 -6.46
C ALA A 133 12.63 2.95 -7.09
N LEU A 134 13.06 4.18 -6.75
CA LEU A 134 12.56 5.40 -7.36
C LEU A 134 13.08 5.60 -8.80
N ILE A 135 14.26 5.06 -9.10
CA ILE A 135 14.81 5.07 -10.46
C ILE A 135 14.03 4.11 -11.35
N THR A 136 13.76 2.89 -10.88
CA THR A 136 12.96 1.90 -11.64
C THR A 136 11.51 2.35 -11.81
N ALA A 137 10.96 3.14 -10.88
CA ALA A 137 9.63 3.75 -11.00
C ALA A 137 9.51 4.71 -12.20
N GLN A 138 10.62 5.18 -12.77
CA GLN A 138 10.57 6.04 -13.97
C GLN A 138 9.91 5.36 -15.20
N ARG A 139 9.81 4.03 -15.23
CA ARG A 139 9.08 3.30 -16.28
C ARG A 139 7.58 3.62 -16.32
N PHE A 140 7.01 4.12 -15.22
CA PHE A 140 5.60 4.55 -15.16
C PHE A 140 5.40 6.01 -15.57
N LEU A 141 6.47 6.76 -15.88
CA LEU A 141 6.35 8.16 -16.29
C LEU A 141 5.71 8.26 -17.67
N THR A 142 4.68 9.09 -17.78
CA THR A 142 3.91 9.28 -19.01
C THR A 142 3.44 10.73 -19.17
N ALA A 143 3.10 11.11 -20.40
CA ALA A 143 2.47 12.40 -20.70
C ALA A 143 1.17 12.16 -21.47
N LYS A 144 0.10 12.81 -21.06
CA LYS A 144 -1.24 12.72 -21.66
C LYS A 144 -1.82 14.08 -21.95
N THR A 145 -2.68 14.14 -22.96
CA THR A 145 -3.41 15.36 -23.30
C THR A 145 -4.78 15.34 -22.61
N ALA A 146 -5.02 16.30 -21.75
CA ALA A 146 -6.34 16.49 -21.12
C ALA A 146 -7.39 16.93 -22.15
N THR A 147 -8.68 16.80 -21.81
CA THR A 147 -9.79 17.14 -22.69
C THR A 147 -9.81 18.62 -23.12
N ASN A 148 -9.19 19.50 -22.35
CA ASN A 148 -9.01 20.93 -22.67
C ASN A 148 -7.77 21.23 -23.51
N GLY A 149 -7.02 20.20 -23.95
CA GLY A 149 -5.80 20.34 -24.77
C GLY A 149 -4.51 20.53 -23.96
N ALA A 150 -4.56 20.65 -22.62
CA ALA A 150 -3.39 20.80 -21.79
C ALA A 150 -2.57 19.49 -21.74
N GLN A 151 -1.23 19.62 -21.82
CA GLN A 151 -0.34 18.49 -21.57
C GLN A 151 -0.16 18.29 -20.08
N ILE A 152 -0.36 17.05 -19.62
CA ILE A 152 -0.16 16.63 -18.23
C ILE A 152 0.92 15.54 -18.22
N THR A 153 2.00 15.79 -17.48
CA THR A 153 3.06 14.80 -17.25
C THR A 153 2.99 14.33 -15.81
N GLY A 154 3.11 13.03 -15.61
CA GLY A 154 3.09 12.39 -14.30
C GLY A 154 3.26 10.89 -14.43
N TYR A 155 2.97 10.16 -13.37
CA TYR A 155 3.13 8.72 -13.34
C TYR A 155 1.80 8.01 -13.56
N CYS A 156 1.82 6.88 -14.28
CA CYS A 156 0.71 5.93 -14.34
C CYS A 156 0.72 5.01 -13.12
N PHE A 157 -0.38 4.32 -12.88
CA PHE A 157 -0.49 3.31 -11.81
C PHE A 157 0.32 2.05 -12.14
N ASP A 158 0.23 1.57 -13.37
CA ASP A 158 0.85 0.33 -13.84
C ASP A 158 1.62 0.51 -15.16
N GLU A 159 2.16 -0.61 -15.67
CA GLU A 159 3.06 -0.62 -16.84
C GLU A 159 2.35 -0.39 -18.18
N ASP A 160 1.02 -0.33 -18.24
CA ASP A 160 0.30 -0.01 -19.48
C ASP A 160 0.38 1.48 -19.84
N ILE A 161 0.79 2.32 -18.88
CA ILE A 161 1.02 3.77 -19.02
C ILE A 161 -0.10 4.50 -19.77
N ASP A 162 -1.34 4.05 -19.60
CA ASP A 162 -2.52 4.54 -20.34
C ASP A 162 -3.04 5.88 -19.83
N THR A 163 -2.74 6.25 -18.59
CA THR A 163 -3.22 7.49 -17.95
C THR A 163 -2.16 8.11 -17.04
N VAL A 164 -2.36 9.37 -16.63
CA VAL A 164 -1.63 9.98 -15.51
C VAL A 164 -2.48 9.79 -14.25
N TRP A 165 -1.90 9.17 -13.24
CA TRP A 165 -2.51 8.96 -11.94
C TRP A 165 -2.03 10.05 -10.94
N PRO A 166 -2.88 11.05 -10.62
CA PRO A 166 -2.47 12.20 -9.81
C PRO A 166 -2.01 11.81 -8.39
N GLU A 167 -2.67 10.83 -7.77
CA GLU A 167 -2.30 10.35 -6.44
C GLU A 167 -0.90 9.76 -6.44
N GLY A 168 -0.62 8.79 -7.31
CA GLY A 168 0.71 8.17 -7.43
C GLY A 168 1.81 9.17 -7.83
N THR A 169 1.45 10.16 -8.67
CA THR A 169 2.36 11.28 -8.97
C THR A 169 2.70 12.08 -7.72
N GLY A 170 1.72 12.31 -6.84
CA GLY A 170 1.93 12.96 -5.54
C GLY A 170 2.77 12.11 -4.59
N GLN A 171 2.54 10.79 -4.55
CA GLN A 171 3.35 9.84 -3.75
C GLN A 171 4.83 9.87 -4.18
N MET A 172 5.10 9.86 -5.49
CA MET A 172 6.46 9.99 -6.02
C MET A 172 7.09 11.34 -5.66
N ALA A 173 6.34 12.43 -5.70
CA ALA A 173 6.84 13.73 -5.28
C ALA A 173 7.27 13.75 -3.79
N VAL A 174 6.51 13.09 -2.92
CA VAL A 174 6.88 12.91 -1.50
C VAL A 174 8.13 12.04 -1.35
N ALA A 175 8.26 10.98 -2.15
CA ALA A 175 9.41 10.07 -2.08
C ALA A 175 10.71 10.70 -2.58
N PHE A 176 10.65 11.70 -3.46
CA PHE A 176 11.82 12.45 -3.95
C PHE A 176 12.19 13.66 -3.08
N GLY A 177 11.33 14.13 -2.18
CA GLY A 177 11.54 15.31 -1.32
C GLY A 177 12.19 14.99 0.00
#